data_a302031771b76f8641e1d4541607fca7
#
_entry.id   a302031771b76f8641e1d4541607fca7
#
_cell.length_a   1.000
_cell.length_b   1.000
_cell.length_c   1.000
_cell.angle_alpha   90.00
_cell.angle_beta   90.00
_cell.angle_gamma   90.00
#
_symmetry.space_group_name_H-M   'P 1'
#
loop_
_entity.id
_entity.type
_entity.pdbx_description
1 polymer ?
#
loop_
_entity_poly.entity_id
_entity_poly.type
_entity_poly.pdbx_seq_one_letter_code
_entity_poly.pdbx_strand_id
1 'polypeptide(L)'
;MQNEKEGAFKLNNEIVINMEEKVFNGDMLDIGMDNYGVIYNIYKKNNTDFNVEYIDNKKGLDFIKNNSYDICVMFLSFSSIMLKANKQKLVKKICDYLREDGLFYIWDLDKKYGRILNENVKVKISDDITKQIIFKEFNIFKESSYESTKNILNDFFDIIDFKCSDGGYYIKAQKRRRSEYEKIENIISGDKF
;
A
#
# COMPACT_ATOMS: atom_id res chain seq x y z
N MET A 1 -50.43 4.57 -19.93
CA MET A 1 -49.65 4.08 -18.79
C MET A 1 -48.22 3.92 -19.26
N GLN A 2 -47.43 4.98 -19.04
CA GLN A 2 -46.01 5.01 -19.34
C GLN A 2 -45.26 4.60 -18.07
N ASN A 3 -44.52 3.48 -18.14
CA ASN A 3 -43.61 3.05 -17.10
C ASN A 3 -42.30 3.80 -17.30
N GLU A 4 -42.13 4.86 -16.57
CA GLU A 4 -40.84 5.52 -16.37
C GLU A 4 -39.97 4.58 -15.48
N LYS A 5 -38.99 3.92 -16.11
CA LYS A 5 -37.90 3.29 -15.38
C LYS A 5 -36.97 4.40 -14.94
N GLU A 6 -37.15 4.90 -13.72
CA GLU A 6 -36.15 5.68 -13.03
C GLU A 6 -34.88 4.80 -12.87
N GLY A 7 -33.93 5.06 -13.73
CA GLY A 7 -32.57 4.59 -13.54
C GLY A 7 -31.99 5.33 -12.33
N ALA A 8 -31.96 4.68 -11.18
CA ALA A 8 -31.28 5.19 -10.01
C ALA A 8 -29.81 5.46 -10.36
N PHE A 9 -29.47 6.71 -10.64
CA PHE A 9 -28.09 7.19 -10.66
C PHE A 9 -27.56 7.00 -9.24
N LYS A 10 -26.77 5.94 -9.05
CA LYS A 10 -26.01 5.76 -7.84
C LYS A 10 -25.05 6.94 -7.77
N LEU A 11 -25.27 7.86 -6.84
CA LEU A 11 -24.30 8.90 -6.49
C LEU A 11 -22.98 8.17 -6.18
N ASN A 12 -21.97 8.37 -7.02
CA ASN A 12 -20.62 7.90 -6.76
C ASN A 12 -20.18 8.57 -5.47
N ASN A 13 -20.05 7.79 -4.39
CA ASN A 13 -19.47 8.29 -3.17
C ASN A 13 -18.02 8.68 -3.47
N GLU A 14 -17.70 9.95 -3.28
CA GLU A 14 -16.33 10.43 -3.42
C GLU A 14 -15.52 9.94 -2.23
N ILE A 15 -14.49 9.14 -2.48
CA ILE A 15 -13.57 8.68 -1.45
C ILE A 15 -12.51 9.76 -1.25
N VAL A 16 -12.41 10.30 -0.03
CA VAL A 16 -11.43 11.34 0.29
C VAL A 16 -10.28 10.76 1.10
N ILE A 17 -9.06 10.85 0.56
CA ILE A 17 -7.82 10.51 1.25
C ILE A 17 -7.10 11.81 1.61
N ASN A 18 -7.03 12.13 2.91
CA ASN A 18 -6.27 13.30 3.37
C ASN A 18 -4.85 12.88 3.74
N MET A 19 -3.87 13.47 3.05
CA MET A 19 -2.43 13.24 3.26
C MET A 19 -1.66 14.51 3.62
N GLU A 20 -2.35 15.61 3.93
CA GLU A 20 -1.76 16.94 4.19
C GLU A 20 -0.73 16.91 5.34
N GLU A 21 -1.01 16.16 6.39
CA GLU A 21 -0.15 16.04 7.57
C GLU A 21 0.85 14.89 7.49
N LYS A 22 0.90 14.17 6.35
CA LYS A 22 1.84 13.06 6.23
C LYS A 22 3.24 13.57 5.96
N VAL A 23 4.17 13.12 6.78
CA VAL A 23 5.61 13.40 6.68
C VAL A 23 6.34 12.08 6.59
N PHE A 24 7.18 11.96 5.59
CA PHE A 24 8.05 10.81 5.37
C PHE A 24 9.50 11.25 5.56
N ASN A 25 10.27 10.57 6.40
CA ASN A 25 11.68 10.87 6.67
C ASN A 25 12.53 9.64 6.38
N GLY A 26 13.68 9.84 5.76
CA GLY A 26 14.61 8.77 5.41
C GLY A 26 14.47 8.28 3.97
N ASP A 27 15.19 7.23 3.62
CA ASP A 27 15.17 6.63 2.30
C ASP A 27 13.84 5.91 2.07
N MET A 28 13.17 6.23 0.97
CA MET A 28 11.82 5.75 0.69
C MET A 28 11.75 4.95 -0.60
N LEU A 29 11.05 3.81 -0.53
CA LEU A 29 10.67 2.97 -1.64
C LEU A 29 9.16 3.11 -1.91
N ASP A 30 8.79 3.65 -3.06
CA ASP A 30 7.40 3.75 -3.52
C ASP A 30 7.11 2.65 -4.53
N ILE A 31 6.24 1.69 -4.17
CA ILE A 31 5.87 0.55 -5.01
C ILE A 31 4.45 0.74 -5.54
N GLY A 32 4.31 0.90 -6.85
CA GLY A 32 3.01 1.13 -7.46
C GLY A 32 2.85 0.55 -8.85
N MET A 33 1.60 0.36 -9.29
CA MET A 33 1.28 0.01 -10.68
C MET A 33 1.10 1.26 -11.53
N ASP A 34 0.62 2.35 -10.93
CA ASP A 34 0.41 3.65 -11.55
C ASP A 34 1.09 4.73 -10.71
N ASN A 35 1.98 5.49 -11.35
CA ASN A 35 2.62 6.62 -10.67
C ASN A 35 1.69 7.83 -10.68
N TYR A 36 0.86 7.93 -9.66
CA TYR A 36 0.01 9.12 -9.49
C TYR A 36 0.79 10.36 -9.05
N GLY A 37 2.07 10.23 -8.72
CA GLY A 37 2.92 11.32 -8.22
C GLY A 37 2.50 11.87 -6.85
N VAL A 38 1.57 11.21 -6.16
CA VAL A 38 1.06 11.65 -4.84
C VAL A 38 2.15 11.55 -3.80
N ILE A 39 2.74 10.38 -3.68
CA ILE A 39 3.77 10.08 -2.66
C ILE A 39 5.02 10.92 -2.90
N TYR A 40 5.47 11.03 -4.16
CA TYR A 40 6.61 11.87 -4.51
C TYR A 40 6.40 13.35 -4.12
N ASN A 41 5.21 13.92 -4.39
CA ASN A 41 4.92 15.31 -4.06
C ASN A 41 4.92 15.55 -2.54
N ILE A 42 4.40 14.60 -1.75
CA ILE A 42 4.41 14.69 -0.29
C ILE A 42 5.85 14.60 0.24
N TYR A 43 6.61 13.65 -0.27
CA TYR A 43 7.99 13.43 0.13
C TYR A 43 8.85 14.67 -0.16
N LYS A 44 8.79 15.19 -1.39
CA LYS A 44 9.57 16.36 -1.83
C LYS A 44 9.26 17.62 -1.02
N LYS A 45 8.05 17.78 -0.51
CA LYS A 45 7.66 18.93 0.31
C LYS A 45 8.48 19.02 1.62
N ASN A 46 8.89 17.89 2.15
CA ASN A 46 9.50 17.79 3.48
C ASN A 46 10.97 17.34 3.49
N ASN A 47 11.54 16.97 2.34
CA ASN A 47 12.89 16.41 2.27
C ASN A 47 13.68 17.01 1.11
N THR A 48 14.93 17.42 1.38
CA THR A 48 15.88 17.96 0.38
C THR A 48 16.97 16.96 0.01
N ASP A 49 17.34 16.05 0.92
CA ASP A 49 18.57 15.26 0.83
C ASP A 49 18.40 13.73 0.85
N PHE A 50 17.15 13.23 0.85
CA PHE A 50 16.88 11.80 0.83
C PHE A 50 16.46 11.29 -0.55
N ASN A 51 16.62 9.99 -0.77
CA ASN A 51 16.27 9.33 -2.04
C ASN A 51 14.87 8.74 -2.00
N VAL A 52 14.14 8.96 -3.08
CA VAL A 52 12.91 8.23 -3.40
C VAL A 52 13.16 7.35 -4.59
N GLU A 53 12.99 6.05 -4.43
CA GLU A 53 13.00 5.10 -5.52
C GLU A 53 11.58 4.65 -5.82
N TYR A 54 11.15 4.81 -7.08
CA TYR A 54 9.84 4.38 -7.55
C TYR A 54 9.97 3.14 -8.42
N ILE A 55 9.12 2.14 -8.15
CA ILE A 55 9.09 0.89 -8.90
C ILE A 55 7.66 0.60 -9.34
N ASP A 56 7.46 0.52 -10.65
CA ASP A 56 6.17 0.29 -11.30
C ASP A 56 5.91 -1.17 -11.69
N ASN A 57 6.92 -2.04 -11.60
CA ASN A 57 6.77 -3.43 -12.05
C ASN A 57 7.59 -4.44 -11.25
N LYS A 58 7.23 -5.74 -11.41
CA LYS A 58 7.89 -6.84 -10.71
C LYS A 58 9.38 -7.01 -11.06
N LYS A 59 9.81 -6.59 -12.24
CA LYS A 59 11.22 -6.74 -12.67
C LYS A 59 12.14 -5.76 -11.93
N GLY A 60 11.62 -4.57 -11.56
CA GLY A 60 12.35 -3.61 -10.75
C GLY A 60 12.67 -4.14 -9.36
N LEU A 61 11.78 -4.94 -8.78
CA LEU A 61 11.94 -5.47 -7.42
C LEU A 61 13.16 -6.39 -7.23
N ASP A 62 13.66 -7.04 -8.27
CA ASP A 62 14.78 -7.96 -8.17
C ASP A 62 16.14 -7.24 -8.07
N PHE A 63 16.19 -5.95 -8.35
CA PHE A 63 17.40 -5.11 -8.28
C PHE A 63 17.48 -4.29 -6.99
N ILE A 64 16.44 -4.34 -6.15
CA ILE A 64 16.40 -3.59 -4.90
C ILE A 64 17.32 -4.23 -3.87
N LYS A 65 18.11 -3.39 -3.22
CA LYS A 65 19.01 -3.81 -2.16
C LYS A 65 18.25 -4.03 -0.86
N ASN A 66 18.50 -5.15 -0.19
CA ASN A 66 17.94 -5.44 1.12
C ASN A 66 18.46 -4.47 2.18
N ASN A 67 17.65 -4.25 3.22
CA ASN A 67 17.99 -3.43 4.39
C ASN A 67 18.48 -2.00 4.03
N SER A 68 17.80 -1.38 3.05
CA SER A 68 18.25 -0.11 2.48
C SER A 68 17.25 1.04 2.63
N TYR A 69 15.99 0.76 2.98
CA TYR A 69 14.94 1.75 3.08
C TYR A 69 14.41 1.88 4.50
N ASP A 70 14.11 3.11 4.90
CA ASP A 70 13.44 3.42 6.17
C ASP A 70 11.93 3.29 6.02
N ILE A 71 11.44 3.56 4.81
CA ILE A 71 10.01 3.57 4.50
C ILE A 71 9.73 2.84 3.18
N CYS A 72 8.68 2.03 3.17
CA CYS A 72 8.05 1.57 1.94
C CYS A 72 6.60 2.06 1.90
N VAL A 73 6.15 2.46 0.71
CA VAL A 73 4.78 2.93 0.50
C VAL A 73 4.13 2.17 -0.65
N MET A 74 2.87 1.82 -0.49
CA MET A 74 1.98 1.40 -1.58
C MET A 74 0.71 2.25 -1.54
N PHE A 75 0.50 3.03 -2.61
CA PHE A 75 -0.66 3.89 -2.75
C PHE A 75 -1.55 3.40 -3.89
N LEU A 76 -2.79 3.00 -3.59
CA LEU A 76 -3.80 2.46 -4.51
C LEU A 76 -3.26 1.32 -5.42
N SER A 77 -2.35 0.51 -4.90
CA SER A 77 -1.60 -0.47 -5.69
C SER A 77 -1.66 -1.89 -5.15
N PHE A 78 -1.95 -2.06 -3.86
CA PHE A 78 -1.99 -3.39 -3.24
C PHE A 78 -3.18 -4.23 -3.76
N SER A 79 -4.31 -3.59 -4.04
CA SER A 79 -5.50 -4.19 -4.67
C SER A 79 -5.27 -4.66 -6.10
N SER A 80 -4.29 -4.09 -6.80
CA SER A 80 -3.94 -4.52 -8.16
C SER A 80 -3.36 -5.93 -8.23
N ILE A 81 -2.82 -6.44 -7.11
CA ILE A 81 -2.22 -7.78 -7.02
C ILE A 81 -3.33 -8.82 -6.85
N MET A 82 -3.48 -9.71 -7.84
CA MET A 82 -4.62 -10.62 -7.92
C MET A 82 -4.57 -11.73 -6.86
N LEU A 83 -3.45 -12.43 -6.73
CA LEU A 83 -3.35 -13.63 -5.91
C LEU A 83 -2.82 -13.32 -4.50
N LYS A 84 -3.48 -13.86 -3.47
CA LYS A 84 -3.02 -13.75 -2.07
C LYS A 84 -1.55 -14.18 -1.91
N ALA A 85 -1.15 -15.28 -2.55
CA ALA A 85 0.24 -15.75 -2.51
C ALA A 85 1.23 -14.73 -3.09
N ASN A 86 0.84 -13.96 -4.12
CA ASN A 86 1.68 -12.91 -4.68
C ASN A 86 1.77 -11.70 -3.74
N LYS A 87 0.67 -11.35 -3.05
CA LYS A 87 0.68 -10.33 -1.99
C LYS A 87 1.62 -10.72 -0.86
N GLN A 88 1.54 -11.97 -0.37
CA GLN A 88 2.43 -12.50 0.67
C GLN A 88 3.90 -12.46 0.23
N LYS A 89 4.22 -12.88 -1.00
CA LYS A 89 5.58 -12.80 -1.54
C LYS A 89 6.09 -11.38 -1.62
N LEU A 90 5.25 -10.43 -2.04
CA LEU A 90 5.63 -9.01 -2.09
C LEU A 90 5.86 -8.45 -0.69
N VAL A 91 4.98 -8.73 0.27
CA VAL A 91 5.11 -8.27 1.66
C VAL A 91 6.39 -8.80 2.29
N LYS A 92 6.74 -10.07 2.04
CA LYS A 92 8.03 -10.63 2.46
C LYS A 92 9.22 -9.87 1.85
N LYS A 93 9.22 -9.61 0.53
CA LYS A 93 10.26 -8.82 -0.13
C LYS A 93 10.37 -7.41 0.46
N ILE A 94 9.24 -6.74 0.71
CA ILE A 94 9.22 -5.41 1.34
C ILE A 94 9.85 -5.48 2.74
N CYS A 95 9.55 -6.52 3.51
CA CYS A 95 10.19 -6.74 4.80
C CYS A 95 11.72 -6.88 4.67
N ASP A 96 12.21 -7.56 3.64
CA ASP A 96 13.65 -7.73 3.39
C ASP A 96 14.32 -6.41 2.94
N TYR A 97 13.62 -5.54 2.20
CA TYR A 97 14.14 -4.24 1.73
C TYR A 97 14.22 -3.20 2.85
N LEU A 98 13.30 -3.25 3.80
CA LEU A 98 13.26 -2.34 4.92
C LEU A 98 14.37 -2.62 5.94
N ARG A 99 14.95 -1.54 6.48
CA ARG A 99 15.84 -1.57 7.65
C ARG A 99 15.11 -2.10 8.87
N GLU A 100 15.82 -2.42 9.92
CA GLU A 100 15.22 -2.70 11.23
C GLU A 100 14.38 -1.48 11.66
N ASP A 101 13.21 -1.75 12.25
CA ASP A 101 12.21 -0.72 12.59
C ASP A 101 11.61 0.05 11.39
N GLY A 102 11.93 -0.34 10.17
CA GLY A 102 11.39 0.29 8.96
C GLY A 102 9.88 0.22 8.88
N LEU A 103 9.28 1.20 8.23
CA LEU A 103 7.84 1.41 8.19
C LEU A 103 7.25 1.06 6.82
N PHE A 104 6.12 0.36 6.84
CA PHE A 104 5.35 0.07 5.63
C PHE A 104 3.98 0.76 5.70
N TYR A 105 3.70 1.56 4.70
CA TYR A 105 2.46 2.31 4.57
C TYR A 105 1.64 1.79 3.40
N ILE A 106 0.36 1.55 3.62
CA ILE A 106 -0.60 1.18 2.57
C ILE A 106 -1.80 2.13 2.65
N TRP A 107 -2.17 2.72 1.52
CA TRP A 107 -3.48 3.33 1.28
C TRP A 107 -4.12 2.60 0.13
N ASP A 108 -5.29 2.02 0.34
CA ASP A 108 -6.01 1.30 -0.72
C ASP A 108 -7.53 1.34 -0.51
N LEU A 109 -8.28 0.84 -1.47
CA LEU A 109 -9.72 0.74 -1.38
C LEU A 109 -10.15 -0.62 -0.81
N ASP A 110 -11.20 -0.59 0.05
CA ASP A 110 -11.74 -1.78 0.69
C ASP A 110 -12.57 -2.60 -0.30
N LYS A 111 -11.89 -3.43 -1.06
CA LYS A 111 -12.50 -4.30 -2.07
C LYS A 111 -12.76 -5.71 -1.52
N LYS A 112 -14.03 -6.02 -1.32
CA LYS A 112 -14.48 -7.37 -0.96
C LYS A 112 -14.64 -8.25 -2.19
N TYR A 113 -14.51 -9.56 -1.99
CA TYR A 113 -14.82 -10.56 -3.01
C TYR A 113 -16.24 -10.36 -3.58
N GLY A 114 -16.41 -10.58 -4.88
CA GLY A 114 -17.68 -10.42 -5.57
C GLY A 114 -18.09 -8.98 -5.89
N ARG A 115 -17.32 -7.97 -5.47
CA ARG A 115 -17.61 -6.53 -5.76
C ARG A 115 -16.74 -6.01 -6.89
N ILE A 116 -17.27 -5.06 -7.63
CA ILE A 116 -16.51 -4.19 -8.55
C ILE A 116 -16.30 -2.84 -7.88
N LEU A 117 -15.22 -2.15 -8.22
CA LEU A 117 -14.99 -0.77 -7.85
C LEU A 117 -14.96 0.11 -9.10
N ASN A 118 -15.63 1.24 -9.02
CA ASN A 118 -15.55 2.34 -9.98
C ASN A 118 -15.78 3.62 -9.18
N GLU A 119 -14.72 4.11 -8.55
CA GLU A 119 -14.78 5.13 -7.52
C GLU A 119 -13.96 6.36 -7.92
N ASN A 120 -14.44 7.52 -7.54
CA ASN A 120 -13.68 8.77 -7.62
C ASN A 120 -12.93 8.96 -6.30
N VAL A 121 -11.61 8.93 -6.37
CA VAL A 121 -10.74 9.14 -5.21
C VAL A 121 -10.15 10.53 -5.28
N LYS A 122 -10.43 11.35 -4.26
CA LYS A 122 -9.89 12.68 -4.08
C LYS A 122 -8.79 12.65 -3.04
N VAL A 123 -7.58 13.00 -3.45
CA VAL A 123 -6.40 13.00 -2.59
C VAL A 123 -5.99 14.42 -2.28
N LYS A 124 -6.10 14.84 -1.03
CA LYS A 124 -5.58 16.11 -0.55
C LYS A 124 -4.11 15.95 -0.17
N ILE A 125 -3.23 16.66 -0.88
CA ILE A 125 -1.78 16.64 -0.67
C ILE A 125 -1.33 17.84 0.16
N SER A 126 -1.96 19.01 -0.07
CA SER A 126 -1.80 20.25 0.69
C SER A 126 -3.05 21.09 0.55
N ASP A 127 -3.11 22.24 1.23
CA ASP A 127 -4.23 23.18 1.11
C ASP A 127 -4.54 23.56 -0.35
N ASP A 128 -3.50 23.72 -1.17
CA ASP A 128 -3.61 24.16 -2.56
C ASP A 128 -3.58 22.99 -3.58
N ILE A 129 -3.19 21.78 -3.16
CA ILE A 129 -3.00 20.65 -4.08
C ILE A 129 -3.95 19.51 -3.75
N THR A 130 -4.90 19.32 -4.65
CA THR A 130 -5.82 18.17 -4.62
C THR A 130 -5.72 17.41 -5.93
N LYS A 131 -5.64 16.09 -5.87
CA LYS A 131 -5.59 15.21 -7.03
C LYS A 131 -6.85 14.37 -7.09
N GLN A 132 -7.43 14.21 -8.29
CA GLN A 132 -8.56 13.31 -8.54
C GLN A 132 -8.06 12.08 -9.30
N ILE A 133 -8.45 10.91 -8.85
CA ILE A 133 -8.07 9.62 -9.42
C ILE A 133 -9.35 8.83 -9.65
N ILE A 134 -9.56 8.33 -10.86
CA ILE A 134 -10.64 7.41 -11.16
C ILE A 134 -10.07 6.00 -10.97
N PHE A 135 -10.48 5.33 -9.90
CA PHE A 135 -10.04 3.98 -9.60
C PHE A 135 -11.06 2.97 -10.11
N LYS A 136 -10.60 2.03 -10.95
CA LYS A 136 -11.46 1.00 -11.57
C LYS A 136 -10.88 -0.39 -11.33
N GLU A 137 -11.66 -1.27 -10.71
CA GLU A 137 -11.34 -2.68 -10.58
C GLU A 137 -12.60 -3.53 -10.79
N PHE A 138 -12.66 -4.17 -11.93
CA PHE A 138 -13.83 -4.95 -12.37
C PHE A 138 -13.69 -6.46 -12.08
N ASN A 139 -12.53 -6.92 -11.67
CA ASN A 139 -12.33 -8.34 -11.40
C ASN A 139 -12.95 -8.71 -10.06
N ILE A 140 -14.10 -9.40 -10.11
CA ILE A 140 -14.87 -9.85 -8.94
C ILE A 140 -14.11 -10.87 -8.06
N PHE A 141 -13.11 -11.56 -8.62
CA PHE A 141 -12.29 -12.54 -7.89
C PHE A 141 -11.13 -11.91 -7.11
N LYS A 142 -10.85 -10.64 -7.29
CA LYS A 142 -9.87 -9.92 -6.48
C LYS A 142 -10.49 -9.50 -5.15
N GLU A 143 -9.73 -9.68 -4.09
CA GLU A 143 -9.99 -9.16 -2.76
C GLU A 143 -8.81 -8.33 -2.26
N SER A 144 -9.10 -7.16 -1.69
CA SER A 144 -8.15 -6.29 -1.04
C SER A 144 -8.85 -5.50 0.07
N SER A 145 -9.51 -6.22 0.96
CA SER A 145 -10.12 -5.64 2.15
C SER A 145 -9.05 -5.31 3.20
N TYR A 146 -9.38 -4.40 4.12
CA TYR A 146 -8.55 -4.12 5.28
C TYR A 146 -8.17 -5.41 6.04
N GLU A 147 -9.17 -6.27 6.32
CA GLU A 147 -8.94 -7.51 7.07
C GLU A 147 -8.03 -8.49 6.32
N SER A 148 -8.23 -8.66 5.01
CA SER A 148 -7.36 -9.54 4.22
C SER A 148 -5.93 -9.02 4.14
N THR A 149 -5.76 -7.70 4.04
CA THR A 149 -4.45 -7.04 4.01
C THR A 149 -3.75 -7.15 5.35
N LYS A 150 -4.45 -6.86 6.45
CA LYS A 150 -3.96 -7.03 7.82
C LYS A 150 -3.44 -8.44 8.07
N ASN A 151 -4.21 -9.46 7.68
CA ASN A 151 -3.83 -10.86 7.86
C ASN A 151 -2.53 -11.22 7.10
N ILE A 152 -2.29 -10.60 5.93
CA ILE A 152 -1.06 -10.82 5.16
C ILE A 152 0.14 -10.11 5.83
N LEU A 153 -0.08 -8.92 6.40
CA LEU A 153 0.98 -8.16 7.06
C LEU A 153 1.45 -8.79 8.37
N ASN A 154 0.55 -9.41 9.12
CA ASN A 154 0.82 -9.96 10.45
C ASN A 154 1.94 -11.01 10.50
N ASP A 155 2.31 -11.61 9.37
CA ASP A 155 3.43 -12.56 9.31
C ASP A 155 4.80 -11.85 9.47
N PHE A 156 4.90 -10.56 9.13
CA PHE A 156 6.18 -9.84 9.05
C PHE A 156 6.18 -8.49 9.75
N PHE A 157 5.00 -7.93 10.02
CA PHE A 157 4.83 -6.56 10.50
C PHE A 157 3.91 -6.51 11.72
N ASP A 158 4.15 -5.53 12.58
CA ASP A 158 3.24 -5.12 13.63
C ASP A 158 2.48 -3.88 13.16
N ILE A 159 1.15 -3.92 13.15
CA ILE A 159 0.32 -2.78 12.75
C ILE A 159 0.31 -1.79 13.90
N ILE A 160 0.82 -0.59 13.66
CA ILE A 160 0.96 0.47 14.66
C ILE A 160 -0.06 1.60 14.51
N ASP A 161 -0.67 1.72 13.33
CA ASP A 161 -1.76 2.68 13.08
C ASP A 161 -2.61 2.21 11.90
N PHE A 162 -3.91 2.49 11.94
CA PHE A 162 -4.82 2.20 10.83
C PHE A 162 -6.06 3.09 10.85
N LYS A 163 -6.67 3.25 9.69
CA LYS A 163 -7.95 3.95 9.53
C LYS A 163 -8.76 3.30 8.42
N CYS A 164 -10.04 3.09 8.65
CA CYS A 164 -11.00 2.67 7.62
C CYS A 164 -12.10 3.74 7.52
N SER A 165 -12.35 4.26 6.34
CA SER A 165 -13.35 5.30 6.10
C SER A 165 -13.77 5.29 4.63
N ASP A 166 -15.07 5.46 4.38
CA ASP A 166 -15.65 5.72 3.05
C ASP A 166 -15.23 4.74 1.95
N GLY A 167 -15.04 3.48 2.28
CA GLY A 167 -14.65 2.45 1.33
C GLY A 167 -13.15 2.38 1.02
N GLY A 168 -12.33 3.15 1.74
CA GLY A 168 -10.88 3.07 1.73
C GLY A 168 -10.30 2.64 3.06
N TYR A 169 -9.05 2.23 3.07
CA TYR A 169 -8.30 1.98 4.28
C TYR A 169 -6.86 2.48 4.18
N TYR A 170 -6.32 2.77 5.35
CA TYR A 170 -4.94 3.12 5.59
C TYR A 170 -4.36 2.17 6.63
N ILE A 171 -3.14 1.70 6.41
CA ILE A 171 -2.38 0.92 7.37
C ILE A 171 -0.98 1.50 7.46
N LYS A 172 -0.49 1.69 8.69
CA LYS A 172 0.92 1.91 9.00
C LYS A 172 1.40 0.71 9.82
N ALA A 173 2.40 0.02 9.31
CA ALA A 173 2.95 -1.17 9.95
C ALA A 173 4.46 -1.02 10.12
N GLN A 174 5.00 -1.54 11.21
CA GLN A 174 6.41 -1.55 11.50
C GLN A 174 6.97 -2.95 11.28
N LYS A 175 8.14 -3.04 10.66
CA LYS A 175 8.86 -4.30 10.50
C LYS A 175 9.08 -4.94 11.87
N ARG A 176 8.65 -6.20 12.00
CA ARG A 176 8.83 -6.95 13.24
C ARG A 176 10.32 -7.25 13.45
N ARG A 177 10.82 -6.95 14.63
CA ARG A 177 12.18 -7.34 15.01
C ARG A 177 12.27 -8.84 15.08
N ARG A 178 13.22 -9.44 14.35
CA ARG A 178 13.54 -10.87 14.55
C ARG A 178 14.17 -11.03 15.92
N SER A 179 13.61 -11.92 16.74
CA SER A 179 14.25 -12.29 17.99
C SER A 179 15.64 -12.88 17.71
N GLU A 180 16.58 -12.70 18.63
CA GLU A 180 17.91 -13.30 18.48
C GLU A 180 17.86 -14.83 18.32
N TYR A 181 16.85 -15.47 18.89
CA TYR A 181 16.59 -16.91 18.77
C TYR A 181 16.24 -17.31 17.32
N GLU A 182 15.42 -16.55 16.61
CA GLU A 182 15.10 -16.83 15.20
C GLU A 182 16.31 -16.59 14.28
N LYS A 183 17.21 -15.66 14.65
CA LYS A 183 18.49 -15.46 13.93
C LYS A 183 19.39 -16.69 14.06
N ILE A 184 19.44 -17.29 15.24
CA ILE A 184 20.27 -18.48 15.53
C ILE A 184 19.70 -19.71 14.83
N GLU A 185 18.38 -19.93 14.82
CA GLU A 185 17.76 -21.07 14.12
C GLU A 185 18.01 -21.00 12.59
N ASN A 186 17.96 -19.82 11.99
CA ASN A 186 18.27 -19.64 10.57
C ASN A 186 19.76 -19.88 10.24
N ILE A 187 20.67 -19.60 11.16
CA ILE A 187 22.09 -19.90 10.99
C ILE A 187 22.32 -21.43 11.09
N ILE A 188 21.66 -22.09 12.03
CA ILE A 188 21.80 -23.54 12.25
C ILE A 188 21.12 -24.34 11.12
N SER A 189 20.03 -23.86 10.55
CA SER A 189 19.33 -24.51 9.44
C SER A 189 19.95 -24.23 8.07
N GLY A 190 20.76 -23.18 7.92
CA GLY A 190 21.49 -22.82 6.68
C GLY A 190 22.78 -23.61 6.46
N ASP A 191 23.30 -24.30 7.46
CA ASP A 191 24.53 -25.10 7.37
C ASP A 191 24.30 -26.58 6.95
N LYS A 192 23.17 -26.85 6.29
CA LYS A 192 22.92 -28.17 5.68
C LYS A 192 22.79 -28.06 4.16
N PHE A 193 23.92 -27.77 3.50
CA PHE A 193 24.16 -28.13 2.09
C PHE A 193 25.58 -28.65 1.93
#